data_1c9bbaf80bd33f29803509233c9f03f1
#
_entry.id   1c9bbaf80bd33f29803509233c9f03f1
#
_cell.length_a   1.000
_cell.length_b   1.000
_cell.length_c   1.000
_cell.angle_alpha   90.00
_cell.angle_beta   90.00
_cell.angle_gamma   90.00
#
_symmetry.space_group_name_H-M   'P 1'
#
loop_
_entity.id
_entity.type
_entity.pdbx_description
1 polymer ?
#
loop_
_entity_poly.entity_id
_entity_poly.type
_entity_poly.pdbx_seq_one_letter_code
_entity_poly.pdbx_strand_id
1 'polypeptide(L)'
;CISSAASDVYKRQHVTIPQVRAMYNGDRARKESLIEYGFRLPSALDNRPLKFDEFVERINQIVYVSATPGPYEMEVETNVAEQIIRPTGLLDPSIEIRPIKGQMDDLLGEIHKRAAKNERVLVTTLTKKMAEDLTEFLKEMGVRVRYLHSDIVTIERAEIIRDLRAGVFDVLVGINLLREGLDMPEVSLVAILDADKEGFLRSDTAMIQTIGRAARNVNGHVIMYADRVTGSMQRAIDETDRRRAVQETYN
;
A
#
# COMPACT_ATOMS: atom_id res chain seq x y z
N CYS A 1 -21.49 -13.01 -10.52
CA CYS A 1 -21.95 -12.86 -11.90
C CYS A 1 -20.75 -13.04 -12.81
N ILE A 2 -20.70 -14.13 -13.56
CA ILE A 2 -19.76 -14.25 -14.68
C ILE A 2 -20.37 -13.40 -15.77
N SER A 3 -19.78 -12.25 -16.07
CA SER A 3 -20.22 -11.45 -17.19
C SER A 3 -19.94 -12.23 -18.48
N SER A 4 -20.80 -12.10 -19.46
CA SER A 4 -20.58 -12.59 -20.83
C SER A 4 -19.52 -11.76 -21.57
N ALA A 5 -18.69 -11.03 -20.86
CA ALA A 5 -17.60 -10.23 -21.41
C ALA A 5 -16.53 -11.15 -22.01
N ALA A 6 -16.00 -10.77 -23.15
CA ALA A 6 -14.95 -11.52 -23.83
C ALA A 6 -13.63 -11.54 -23.06
N SER A 7 -13.44 -10.62 -22.11
CA SER A 7 -12.25 -10.51 -21.26
C SER A 7 -12.60 -9.97 -19.88
N ASP A 8 -11.90 -10.46 -18.85
CA ASP A 8 -11.97 -10.00 -17.48
C ASP A 8 -10.78 -9.10 -17.15
N VAL A 9 -11.04 -7.94 -16.52
CA VAL A 9 -9.99 -7.01 -16.08
C VAL A 9 -9.88 -7.06 -14.56
N TYR A 10 -8.74 -7.51 -14.07
CA TYR A 10 -8.45 -7.58 -12.64
C TYR A 10 -7.48 -6.46 -12.23
N LYS A 11 -7.93 -5.62 -11.31
CA LYS A 11 -7.06 -4.68 -10.58
C LYS A 11 -6.65 -5.31 -9.25
N ARG A 12 -5.45 -5.01 -8.79
CA ARG A 12 -4.88 -5.51 -7.52
C ARG A 12 -4.75 -7.03 -7.47
N GLN A 13 -4.51 -7.65 -8.59
CA GLN A 13 -4.40 -9.11 -8.69
C GLN A 13 -3.30 -9.66 -7.77
N HIS A 14 -2.21 -8.92 -7.52
CA HIS A 14 -1.17 -9.30 -6.57
C HIS A 14 -1.69 -9.56 -5.14
N VAL A 15 -2.88 -9.02 -4.79
CA VAL A 15 -3.59 -9.31 -3.53
C VAL A 15 -4.74 -10.30 -3.76
N THR A 16 -5.50 -10.12 -4.84
CA THR A 16 -6.72 -10.90 -5.12
C THR A 16 -6.41 -12.34 -5.48
N ILE A 17 -5.41 -12.60 -6.32
CA ILE A 17 -5.04 -13.97 -6.75
C ILE A 17 -4.64 -14.86 -5.57
N PRO A 18 -3.76 -14.44 -4.65
CA PRO A 18 -3.48 -15.21 -3.44
C PRO A 18 -4.71 -15.47 -2.57
N GLN A 19 -5.64 -14.52 -2.48
CA GLN A 19 -6.89 -14.70 -1.73
C GLN A 19 -7.80 -15.75 -2.39
N VAL A 20 -8.00 -15.68 -3.70
CA VAL A 20 -8.80 -16.68 -4.44
C VAL A 20 -8.18 -18.07 -4.31
N ARG A 21 -6.84 -18.17 -4.40
CA ARG A 21 -6.12 -19.45 -4.24
C ARG A 21 -6.28 -20.04 -2.84
N ALA A 22 -6.32 -19.22 -1.79
CA ALA A 22 -6.47 -19.66 -0.41
C ALA A 22 -7.93 -19.92 0.00
N MET A 23 -8.91 -19.38 -0.73
CA MET A 23 -10.32 -19.36 -0.32
C MET A 23 -10.91 -20.76 -0.13
N TYR A 24 -10.68 -21.68 -1.06
CA TYR A 24 -11.19 -23.06 -0.98
C TYR A 24 -10.65 -23.79 0.24
N ASN A 25 -9.35 -23.78 0.44
CA ASN A 25 -8.70 -24.49 1.55
C ASN A 25 -9.09 -23.89 2.92
N GLY A 26 -9.19 -22.58 3.00
CA GLY A 26 -9.63 -21.90 4.23
C GLY A 26 -11.08 -22.18 4.60
N ASP A 27 -12.00 -22.17 3.63
CA ASP A 27 -13.40 -22.51 3.86
C ASP A 27 -13.56 -23.99 4.24
N ARG A 28 -12.86 -24.88 3.56
CA ARG A 28 -12.86 -26.31 3.85
C ARG A 28 -12.37 -26.62 5.26
N ALA A 29 -11.20 -26.13 5.64
CA ALA A 29 -10.64 -26.35 6.98
C ALA A 29 -11.57 -25.88 8.08
N ARG A 30 -12.17 -24.68 7.91
CA ARG A 30 -13.18 -24.16 8.84
C ARG A 30 -14.40 -25.07 8.97
N LYS A 31 -14.93 -25.57 7.84
CA LYS A 31 -16.11 -26.45 7.83
C LYS A 31 -15.82 -27.82 8.41
N GLU A 32 -14.68 -28.41 8.10
CA GLU A 32 -14.23 -29.68 8.69
C GLU A 32 -14.19 -29.59 10.22
N SER A 33 -13.59 -28.53 10.75
CA SER A 33 -13.58 -28.28 12.20
C SER A 33 -14.99 -28.12 12.78
N LEU A 34 -15.88 -27.37 12.11
CA LEU A 34 -17.25 -27.20 12.61
C LEU A 34 -18.08 -28.48 12.55
N ILE A 35 -17.82 -29.39 11.62
CA ILE A 35 -18.46 -30.71 11.52
C ILE A 35 -17.91 -31.61 12.60
N GLU A 36 -16.60 -31.64 12.82
CA GLU A 36 -15.96 -32.46 13.86
C GLU A 36 -16.51 -32.15 15.25
N TYR A 37 -16.74 -30.87 15.56
CA TYR A 37 -17.33 -30.45 16.83
C TYR A 37 -18.86 -30.41 16.85
N GLY A 38 -19.54 -30.94 15.83
CA GLY A 38 -21.00 -31.05 15.78
C GLY A 38 -21.77 -29.75 15.55
N PHE A 39 -21.09 -28.65 15.16
CA PHE A 39 -21.75 -27.37 14.89
C PHE A 39 -22.34 -27.29 13.49
N ARG A 40 -21.94 -28.17 12.58
CA ARG A 40 -22.48 -28.27 11.20
C ARG A 40 -22.62 -29.71 10.75
N LEU A 41 -23.54 -29.95 9.81
CA LEU A 41 -23.70 -31.23 9.15
C LEU A 41 -22.62 -31.44 8.08
N PRO A 42 -22.27 -32.70 7.74
CA PRO A 42 -21.33 -33.02 6.67
C PRO A 42 -21.65 -32.38 5.31
N SER A 43 -22.94 -32.20 5.00
CA SER A 43 -23.42 -31.53 3.78
C SER A 43 -23.01 -30.05 3.68
N ALA A 44 -22.48 -29.44 4.74
CA ALA A 44 -21.91 -28.10 4.67
C ALA A 44 -20.73 -28.00 3.69
N LEU A 45 -20.06 -29.12 3.38
CA LEU A 45 -18.96 -29.18 2.44
C LEU A 45 -19.42 -29.05 0.96
N ASP A 46 -20.70 -29.31 0.67
CA ASP A 46 -21.24 -29.24 -0.69
C ASP A 46 -21.31 -27.79 -1.22
N ASN A 47 -21.61 -26.84 -0.34
CA ASN A 47 -21.60 -25.43 -0.66
C ASN A 47 -20.18 -24.85 -0.43
N ARG A 48 -19.37 -24.85 -1.46
CA ARG A 48 -17.96 -24.46 -1.38
C ARG A 48 -17.58 -23.39 -2.42
N PRO A 49 -16.57 -22.55 -2.16
CA PRO A 49 -15.96 -21.74 -3.20
C PRO A 49 -15.28 -22.62 -4.26
N LEU A 50 -15.01 -22.03 -5.42
CA LEU A 50 -14.23 -22.69 -6.46
C LEU A 50 -12.83 -22.99 -5.97
N LYS A 51 -12.26 -24.11 -6.42
CA LYS A 51 -10.82 -24.31 -6.40
C LYS A 51 -10.15 -23.35 -7.39
N PHE A 52 -8.86 -23.09 -7.19
CA PHE A 52 -8.14 -22.17 -8.07
C PHE A 52 -8.13 -22.62 -9.52
N ASP A 53 -7.95 -23.92 -9.79
CA ASP A 53 -7.96 -24.48 -11.14
C ASP A 53 -9.34 -24.31 -11.80
N GLU A 54 -10.42 -24.62 -11.06
CA GLU A 54 -11.79 -24.40 -11.52
C GLU A 54 -12.11 -22.92 -11.80
N PHE A 55 -11.46 -22.00 -11.06
CA PHE A 55 -11.55 -20.57 -11.32
C PHE A 55 -10.86 -20.21 -12.64
N VAL A 56 -9.64 -20.70 -12.86
CA VAL A 56 -8.87 -20.45 -14.09
C VAL A 56 -9.57 -21.01 -15.32
N GLU A 57 -10.14 -22.21 -15.25
CA GLU A 57 -10.89 -22.85 -16.36
C GLU A 57 -12.13 -22.05 -16.82
N ARG A 58 -12.67 -21.19 -15.95
CA ARG A 58 -13.83 -20.34 -16.27
C ARG A 58 -13.48 -19.01 -16.90
N ILE A 59 -12.20 -18.65 -16.90
CA ILE A 59 -11.70 -17.42 -17.49
C ILE A 59 -11.33 -17.68 -18.94
N ASN A 60 -11.90 -16.92 -19.86
CA ASN A 60 -11.55 -17.01 -21.27
C ASN A 60 -10.34 -16.14 -21.59
N GLN A 61 -10.41 -14.85 -21.24
CA GLN A 61 -9.32 -13.88 -21.39
C GLN A 61 -9.22 -13.03 -20.12
N ILE A 62 -8.01 -12.73 -19.70
CA ILE A 62 -7.76 -11.95 -18.48
C ILE A 62 -6.73 -10.84 -18.75
N VAL A 63 -7.00 -9.66 -18.23
CA VAL A 63 -6.05 -8.54 -18.22
C VAL A 63 -5.72 -8.21 -16.78
N TYR A 64 -4.45 -8.33 -16.43
CA TYR A 64 -3.93 -7.95 -15.13
C TYR A 64 -3.45 -6.50 -15.16
N VAL A 65 -3.89 -5.70 -14.17
CA VAL A 65 -3.50 -4.29 -14.05
C VAL A 65 -2.94 -4.03 -12.66
N SER A 66 -1.64 -3.83 -12.58
CA SER A 66 -0.96 -3.53 -11.31
C SER A 66 0.30 -2.70 -11.53
N ALA A 67 0.63 -1.84 -10.57
CA ALA A 67 1.94 -1.19 -10.51
C ALA A 67 3.02 -2.13 -9.96
N THR A 68 2.61 -3.24 -9.35
CA THR A 68 3.46 -4.23 -8.68
C THR A 68 2.89 -5.62 -8.96
N PRO A 69 3.08 -6.18 -10.16
CA PRO A 69 2.61 -7.53 -10.48
C PRO A 69 3.25 -8.55 -9.54
N GLY A 70 2.50 -9.62 -9.23
CA GLY A 70 2.96 -10.70 -8.37
C GLY A 70 3.62 -11.83 -9.17
N PRO A 71 4.20 -12.83 -8.48
CA PRO A 71 4.87 -13.95 -9.14
C PRO A 71 3.96 -14.74 -10.09
N TYR A 72 2.69 -14.90 -9.74
CA TYR A 72 1.73 -15.64 -10.58
C TYR A 72 1.50 -14.95 -11.92
N GLU A 73 1.31 -13.64 -11.92
CA GLU A 73 1.10 -12.87 -13.14
C GLU A 73 2.32 -12.94 -14.05
N MET A 74 3.52 -12.84 -13.48
CA MET A 74 4.78 -12.96 -14.21
C MET A 74 5.01 -14.36 -14.79
N GLU A 75 4.42 -15.41 -14.18
CA GLU A 75 4.51 -16.80 -14.67
C GLU A 75 3.56 -17.06 -15.85
N VAL A 76 2.36 -16.47 -15.83
CA VAL A 76 1.29 -16.76 -16.80
C VAL A 76 1.14 -15.72 -17.89
N GLU A 77 1.86 -14.62 -17.81
CA GLU A 77 1.79 -13.55 -18.80
C GLU A 77 2.23 -14.00 -20.20
N THR A 78 1.50 -13.55 -21.20
CA THR A 78 1.87 -13.72 -22.61
C THR A 78 2.32 -12.42 -23.25
N ASN A 79 1.78 -11.30 -22.81
CA ASN A 79 2.09 -9.96 -23.28
C ASN A 79 2.10 -8.98 -22.11
N VAL A 80 3.17 -8.21 -21.99
CA VAL A 80 3.32 -7.13 -20.99
C VAL A 80 3.32 -5.79 -21.68
N ALA A 81 2.48 -4.88 -21.19
CA ALA A 81 2.49 -3.47 -21.59
C ALA A 81 2.78 -2.60 -20.37
N GLU A 82 3.87 -1.84 -20.42
CA GLU A 82 4.21 -0.88 -19.38
C GLU A 82 3.66 0.52 -19.70
N GLN A 83 2.89 1.08 -18.76
CA GLN A 83 2.40 2.45 -18.79
C GLN A 83 3.05 3.24 -17.66
N ILE A 84 4.23 3.78 -17.88
CA ILE A 84 5.01 4.54 -16.90
C ILE A 84 4.74 6.04 -17.02
N ILE A 85 4.66 6.53 -18.25
CA ILE A 85 4.52 7.95 -18.55
C ILE A 85 3.18 8.50 -18.05
N ARG A 86 3.27 9.61 -17.31
CA ARG A 86 2.12 10.40 -16.86
C ARG A 86 2.01 11.66 -17.74
N PRO A 87 0.87 11.88 -18.41
CA PRO A 87 0.65 13.09 -19.21
C PRO A 87 0.75 14.40 -18.42
N THR A 88 0.61 14.32 -17.09
CA THR A 88 0.73 15.48 -16.19
C THR A 88 2.16 15.98 -16.02
N GLY A 89 3.17 15.25 -16.49
CA GLY A 89 4.58 15.56 -16.28
C GLY A 89 5.10 15.33 -14.85
N LEU A 90 4.26 14.87 -13.93
CA LEU A 90 4.66 14.62 -12.54
C LEU A 90 5.63 13.43 -12.43
N LEU A 91 6.76 13.69 -11.81
CA LEU A 91 7.79 12.68 -11.53
C LEU A 91 7.40 11.80 -10.33
N ASP A 92 7.92 10.58 -10.29
CA ASP A 92 7.94 9.82 -9.05
C ASP A 92 8.79 10.55 -7.99
N PRO A 93 8.46 10.41 -6.68
CA PRO A 93 9.13 11.18 -5.64
C PRO A 93 10.61 10.81 -5.53
N SER A 94 11.43 11.78 -5.12
CA SER A 94 12.81 11.49 -4.73
C SER A 94 12.84 10.73 -3.40
N ILE A 95 13.80 9.82 -3.26
CA ILE A 95 13.95 9.00 -2.05
C ILE A 95 15.27 9.36 -1.36
N GLU A 96 15.20 9.55 -0.05
CA GLU A 96 16.35 9.79 0.81
C GLU A 96 16.37 8.78 1.96
N ILE A 97 17.55 8.24 2.27
CA ILE A 97 17.75 7.34 3.42
C ILE A 97 18.41 8.15 4.52
N ARG A 98 17.84 8.14 5.71
CA ARG A 98 18.36 8.81 6.90
C ARG A 98 18.53 7.80 8.05
N PRO A 99 19.48 8.03 8.97
CA PRO A 99 19.71 7.14 10.10
C PRO A 99 18.52 7.12 11.07
N ILE A 100 18.34 6.00 11.75
CA ILE A 100 17.29 5.84 12.77
C ILE A 100 17.60 6.73 13.99
N LYS A 101 18.88 6.90 14.32
CA LYS A 101 19.29 7.77 15.42
C LYS A 101 18.90 9.23 15.13
N GLY A 102 18.09 9.82 16.01
CA GLY A 102 17.59 11.20 15.84
C GLY A 102 16.40 11.33 14.88
N GLN A 103 15.82 10.23 14.43
CA GLN A 103 14.71 10.23 13.48
C GLN A 103 13.49 11.04 13.93
N MET A 104 13.21 11.13 15.24
CA MET A 104 12.04 11.86 15.74
C MET A 104 12.21 13.37 15.59
N ASP A 105 13.38 13.92 15.94
CA ASP A 105 13.68 15.35 15.80
C ASP A 105 13.76 15.74 14.32
N ASP A 106 14.37 14.90 13.51
CA ASP A 106 14.45 15.09 12.06
C ASP A 106 13.06 15.07 11.40
N LEU A 107 12.25 14.07 11.73
CA LEU A 107 10.87 13.96 11.25
C LEU A 107 10.04 15.19 11.65
N LEU A 108 10.15 15.64 12.90
CA LEU A 108 9.45 16.81 13.38
C LEU A 108 9.85 18.07 12.59
N GLY A 109 11.14 18.24 12.33
CA GLY A 109 11.67 19.32 11.49
C GLY A 109 11.10 19.30 10.08
N GLU A 110 11.03 18.12 9.44
CA GLU A 110 10.45 17.95 8.11
C GLU A 110 8.92 18.20 8.10
N ILE A 111 8.21 17.77 9.14
CA ILE A 111 6.77 18.05 9.30
C ILE A 111 6.53 19.56 9.35
N HIS A 112 7.28 20.29 10.16
CA HIS A 112 7.12 21.75 10.26
C HIS A 112 7.41 22.46 8.94
N LYS A 113 8.43 22.03 8.19
CA LYS A 113 8.74 22.58 6.85
C LYS A 113 7.59 22.37 5.86
N ARG A 114 6.92 21.21 5.89
CA ARG A 114 5.80 20.89 5.00
C ARG A 114 4.52 21.61 5.44
N ALA A 115 4.21 21.60 6.73
CA ALA A 115 3.06 22.31 7.28
C ALA A 115 3.10 23.81 6.98
N ALA A 116 4.29 24.45 7.06
CA ALA A 116 4.49 25.85 6.71
C ALA A 116 4.17 26.15 5.22
N LYS A 117 4.28 25.17 4.35
CA LYS A 117 3.92 25.23 2.92
C LYS A 117 2.48 24.80 2.63
N ASN A 118 1.69 24.51 3.65
CA ASN A 118 0.36 23.94 3.55
C ASN A 118 0.33 22.57 2.82
N GLU A 119 1.42 21.82 2.91
CA GLU A 119 1.55 20.46 2.40
C GLU A 119 1.27 19.42 3.50
N ARG A 120 0.99 18.17 3.11
CA ARG A 120 0.63 17.10 4.05
C ARG A 120 1.72 16.04 4.10
N VAL A 121 1.77 15.35 5.24
CA VAL A 121 2.78 14.31 5.53
C VAL A 121 2.09 13.01 5.88
N LEU A 122 2.56 11.91 5.30
CA LEU A 122 2.21 10.56 5.70
C LEU A 122 3.38 9.92 6.45
N VAL A 123 3.11 9.30 7.58
CA VAL A 123 4.13 8.56 8.35
C VAL A 123 3.68 7.11 8.51
N THR A 124 4.53 6.16 8.12
CA THR A 124 4.25 4.73 8.27
C THR A 124 5.11 4.12 9.37
N THR A 125 4.45 3.38 10.26
CA THR A 125 5.06 2.62 11.35
C THR A 125 4.87 1.11 11.14
N LEU A 126 5.49 0.27 11.97
CA LEU A 126 5.38 -1.19 11.90
C LEU A 126 4.25 -1.74 12.77
N THR A 127 3.94 -1.09 13.88
CA THR A 127 2.96 -1.60 14.84
C THR A 127 1.95 -0.54 15.23
N LYS A 128 0.79 -1.01 15.73
CA LYS A 128 -0.27 -0.14 16.26
C LYS A 128 0.26 0.73 17.40
N LYS A 129 0.97 0.12 18.33
CA LYS A 129 1.54 0.82 19.47
C LYS A 129 2.50 1.94 19.04
N MET A 130 3.43 1.65 18.11
CA MET A 130 4.33 2.71 17.59
C MET A 130 3.57 3.86 16.94
N ALA A 131 2.48 3.58 16.22
CA ALA A 131 1.67 4.62 15.61
C ALA A 131 0.94 5.47 16.66
N GLU A 132 0.43 4.85 17.70
CA GLU A 132 -0.22 5.52 18.83
C GLU A 132 0.77 6.40 19.59
N ASP A 133 1.91 5.82 20.01
CA ASP A 133 2.98 6.53 20.74
C ASP A 133 3.51 7.72 19.91
N LEU A 134 3.74 7.54 18.62
CA LEU A 134 4.16 8.60 17.72
C LEU A 134 3.10 9.70 17.57
N THR A 135 1.84 9.33 17.47
CA THR A 135 0.75 10.29 17.36
C THR A 135 0.64 11.15 18.62
N GLU A 136 0.80 10.54 19.80
CA GLU A 136 0.78 11.24 21.07
C GLU A 136 1.98 12.20 21.20
N PHE A 137 3.19 11.73 20.91
CA PHE A 137 4.39 12.57 20.85
C PHE A 137 4.22 13.78 19.92
N LEU A 138 3.73 13.58 18.71
CA LEU A 138 3.53 14.66 17.75
C LEU A 138 2.48 15.67 18.22
N LYS A 139 1.42 15.23 18.91
CA LYS A 139 0.42 16.11 19.53
C LYS A 139 1.03 16.96 20.64
N GLU A 140 1.86 16.37 21.50
CA GLU A 140 2.58 17.09 22.56
C GLU A 140 3.52 18.17 21.99
N MET A 141 4.11 17.91 20.81
CA MET A 141 4.92 18.89 20.07
C MET A 141 4.09 19.92 19.28
N GLY A 142 2.77 19.95 19.46
CA GLY A 142 1.88 20.93 18.83
C GLY A 142 1.56 20.65 17.37
N VAL A 143 1.87 19.46 16.85
CA VAL A 143 1.56 19.06 15.48
C VAL A 143 0.10 18.63 15.36
N ARG A 144 -0.60 19.12 14.34
CA ARG A 144 -1.95 18.65 13.99
C ARG A 144 -1.85 17.27 13.30
N VAL A 145 -2.06 16.22 14.07
CA VAL A 145 -1.87 14.83 13.62
C VAL A 145 -3.09 13.97 13.91
N ARG A 146 -3.37 13.03 13.02
CA ARG A 146 -4.33 11.94 13.24
C ARG A 146 -3.68 10.58 12.98
N TYR A 147 -4.24 9.54 13.59
CA TYR A 147 -3.86 8.16 13.43
C TYR A 147 -4.93 7.40 12.65
N LEU A 148 -4.48 6.57 11.70
CA LEU A 148 -5.32 5.68 10.92
C LEU A 148 -4.99 4.21 11.25
N HIS A 149 -5.94 3.47 11.83
CA HIS A 149 -5.79 2.06 12.17
C HIS A 149 -6.77 1.15 11.42
N SER A 150 -6.57 -0.17 11.52
CA SER A 150 -7.36 -1.18 10.79
C SER A 150 -8.82 -1.22 11.20
N ASP A 151 -9.12 -0.87 12.46
CA ASP A 151 -10.44 -1.03 13.07
C ASP A 151 -11.39 0.15 12.74
N ILE A 152 -10.87 1.21 12.10
CA ILE A 152 -11.66 2.36 11.66
C ILE A 152 -12.59 1.92 10.53
N VAL A 153 -13.89 2.20 10.71
CA VAL A 153 -14.91 1.89 9.71
C VAL A 153 -14.73 2.74 8.44
N THR A 154 -15.25 2.23 7.33
CA THR A 154 -15.01 2.83 5.99
C THR A 154 -15.45 4.30 5.90
N ILE A 155 -16.55 4.67 6.56
CA ILE A 155 -17.07 6.06 6.54
C ILE A 155 -16.10 6.99 7.26
N GLU A 156 -15.71 6.66 8.48
CA GLU A 156 -14.76 7.45 9.27
C GLU A 156 -13.40 7.59 8.56
N ARG A 157 -12.97 6.52 7.88
CA ARG A 157 -11.76 6.57 7.05
C ARG A 157 -11.87 7.59 5.92
N ALA A 158 -13.01 7.67 5.25
CA ALA A 158 -13.25 8.65 4.20
C ALA A 158 -13.24 10.09 4.76
N GLU A 159 -13.77 10.30 5.96
CA GLU A 159 -13.73 11.57 6.67
C GLU A 159 -12.29 11.98 7.03
N ILE A 160 -11.49 11.06 7.58
CA ILE A 160 -10.08 11.33 7.90
C ILE A 160 -9.31 11.76 6.65
N ILE A 161 -9.51 11.09 5.52
CA ILE A 161 -8.84 11.44 4.26
C ILE A 161 -9.31 12.82 3.76
N ARG A 162 -10.60 13.10 3.81
CA ARG A 162 -11.14 14.40 3.44
C ARG A 162 -10.58 15.52 4.32
N ASP A 163 -10.50 15.31 5.63
CA ASP A 163 -9.99 16.26 6.59
C ASP A 163 -8.49 16.53 6.41
N LEU A 164 -7.70 15.49 6.08
CA LEU A 164 -6.29 15.64 5.70
C LEU A 164 -6.15 16.55 4.48
N ARG A 165 -6.93 16.28 3.43
CA ARG A 165 -6.92 17.08 2.19
C ARG A 165 -7.37 18.51 2.43
N ALA A 166 -8.40 18.71 3.26
CA ALA A 166 -8.90 20.02 3.65
C ALA A 166 -7.94 20.80 4.57
N GLY A 167 -6.90 20.16 5.11
CA GLY A 167 -5.92 20.79 6.01
C GLY A 167 -6.41 20.98 7.43
N VAL A 168 -7.39 20.22 7.86
CA VAL A 168 -7.81 20.17 9.27
C VAL A 168 -6.66 19.69 10.15
N PHE A 169 -5.82 18.80 9.61
CA PHE A 169 -4.57 18.37 10.23
C PHE A 169 -3.49 18.15 9.14
N ASP A 170 -2.22 18.09 9.55
CA ASP A 170 -1.08 18.11 8.63
C ASP A 170 -0.46 16.73 8.43
N VAL A 171 -0.57 15.86 9.45
CA VAL A 171 0.12 14.57 9.50
C VAL A 171 -0.87 13.44 9.70
N LEU A 172 -0.76 12.42 8.86
CA LEU A 172 -1.46 11.15 9.03
C LEU A 172 -0.46 10.05 9.34
N VAL A 173 -0.60 9.45 10.53
CA VAL A 173 0.20 8.29 10.96
C VAL A 173 -0.59 7.01 10.76
N GLY A 174 0.05 5.95 10.31
CA GLY A 174 -0.60 4.65 10.21
C GLY A 174 0.36 3.49 9.94
N ILE A 175 -0.12 2.27 10.16
CA ILE A 175 0.67 1.05 9.95
C ILE A 175 0.68 0.67 8.48
N ASN A 176 -0.48 0.65 7.86
CA ASN A 176 -0.69 0.28 6.47
C ASN A 176 -1.60 1.31 5.80
N LEU A 177 -0.99 2.38 5.34
CA LEU A 177 -1.69 3.43 4.57
C LEU A 177 -1.87 3.02 3.10
N LEU A 178 -1.53 1.79 2.77
CA LEU A 178 -1.31 1.27 1.42
C LEU A 178 -2.59 0.83 0.72
N ARG A 179 -3.75 0.91 1.36
CA ARG A 179 -4.97 0.54 0.64
C ARG A 179 -5.10 1.44 -0.56
N GLU A 180 -5.05 0.82 -1.72
CA GLU A 180 -5.20 1.46 -3.02
C GLU A 180 -6.48 2.29 -3.08
N GLY A 181 -6.55 3.23 -4.02
CA GLY A 181 -7.71 4.09 -4.21
C GLY A 181 -7.71 5.37 -3.38
N LEU A 182 -6.64 5.68 -2.65
CA LEU A 182 -6.45 6.97 -2.00
C LEU A 182 -5.74 7.93 -2.96
N ASP A 183 -6.38 9.05 -3.22
CA ASP A 183 -5.84 10.16 -4.01
C ASP A 183 -5.62 11.37 -3.09
N MET A 184 -4.35 11.71 -2.85
CA MET A 184 -3.95 12.77 -1.93
C MET A 184 -2.83 13.62 -2.55
N PRO A 185 -3.16 14.47 -3.52
CA PRO A 185 -2.16 15.31 -4.20
C PRO A 185 -1.50 16.33 -3.26
N GLU A 186 -2.10 16.59 -2.12
CA GLU A 186 -1.58 17.50 -1.08
C GLU A 186 -0.40 16.89 -0.28
N VAL A 187 -0.21 15.56 -0.38
CA VAL A 187 0.89 14.85 0.30
C VAL A 187 2.19 15.06 -0.46
N SER A 188 3.10 15.80 0.12
CA SER A 188 4.45 16.03 -0.41
C SER A 188 5.53 15.20 0.26
N LEU A 189 5.30 14.70 1.48
CA LEU A 189 6.25 13.88 2.20
C LEU A 189 5.63 12.56 2.65
N VAL A 190 6.35 11.48 2.39
CA VAL A 190 6.11 10.17 2.99
C VAL A 190 7.32 9.77 3.82
N ALA A 191 7.14 9.58 5.12
CA ALA A 191 8.16 9.09 6.02
C ALA A 191 7.92 7.62 6.36
N ILE A 192 8.92 6.78 6.16
CA ILE A 192 8.89 5.35 6.45
C ILE A 192 9.83 5.08 7.62
N LEU A 193 9.27 4.87 8.81
CA LEU A 193 10.06 4.53 9.99
C LEU A 193 10.46 3.06 9.98
N ASP A 194 11.63 2.75 10.52
CA ASP A 194 12.17 1.39 10.57
C ASP A 194 12.08 0.68 9.19
N ALA A 195 12.54 1.35 8.15
CA ALA A 195 12.46 0.85 6.78
C ALA A 195 13.32 -0.40 6.55
N ASP A 196 14.35 -0.61 7.37
CA ASP A 196 15.26 -1.76 7.34
C ASP A 196 14.74 -3.00 8.10
N LYS A 197 13.58 -2.92 8.74
CA LYS A 197 12.94 -4.08 9.38
C LYS A 197 12.19 -4.89 8.33
N GLU A 198 12.82 -5.94 7.84
CA GLU A 198 12.22 -6.84 6.84
C GLU A 198 10.92 -7.48 7.34
N GLY A 199 9.96 -7.64 6.44
CA GLY A 199 8.66 -8.24 6.71
C GLY A 199 7.61 -7.82 5.69
N PHE A 200 6.39 -8.31 5.85
CA PHE A 200 5.28 -8.05 4.92
C PHE A 200 5.01 -6.56 4.67
N LEU A 201 5.12 -5.72 5.72
CA LEU A 201 4.91 -4.26 5.63
C LEU A 201 6.12 -3.50 5.05
N ARG A 202 7.24 -4.15 4.85
CA ARG A 202 8.49 -3.60 4.31
C ARG A 202 9.01 -4.43 3.13
N SER A 203 8.11 -5.17 2.45
CA SER A 203 8.41 -5.75 1.15
C SER A 203 8.58 -4.65 0.09
N ASP A 204 9.29 -4.95 -0.98
CA ASP A 204 9.45 -4.05 -2.14
C ASP A 204 8.10 -3.55 -2.68
N THR A 205 7.14 -4.45 -2.88
CA THR A 205 5.76 -4.11 -3.29
C THR A 205 5.10 -3.12 -2.33
N ALA A 206 5.19 -3.36 -1.02
CA ALA A 206 4.62 -2.48 -0.01
C ALA A 206 5.29 -1.10 -0.01
N MET A 207 6.61 -1.06 -0.16
CA MET A 207 7.37 0.19 -0.25
C MET A 207 7.03 0.98 -1.50
N ILE A 208 7.02 0.36 -2.69
CA ILE A 208 6.67 1.02 -3.96
C ILE A 208 5.26 1.64 -3.87
N GLN A 209 4.30 0.94 -3.29
CA GLN A 209 2.94 1.47 -3.11
C GLN A 209 2.91 2.66 -2.12
N THR A 210 3.73 2.61 -1.06
CA THR A 210 3.85 3.70 -0.08
C THR A 210 4.51 4.92 -0.71
N ILE A 211 5.63 4.74 -1.39
CA ILE A 211 6.36 5.77 -2.15
C ILE A 211 5.42 6.47 -3.12
N GLY A 212 4.62 5.70 -3.85
CA GLY A 212 3.66 6.21 -4.81
C GLY A 212 2.58 7.16 -4.25
N ARG A 213 2.44 7.28 -2.92
CA ARG A 213 1.52 8.25 -2.31
C ARG A 213 2.00 9.69 -2.47
N ALA A 214 3.30 9.93 -2.55
CA ALA A 214 3.86 11.26 -2.82
C ALA A 214 4.00 11.56 -4.33
N ALA A 215 3.73 10.61 -5.22
CA ALA A 215 3.97 10.76 -6.66
C ALA A 215 2.98 11.69 -7.38
N ARG A 216 1.99 12.23 -6.69
CA ARG A 216 1.02 13.19 -7.23
C ARG A 216 1.26 14.62 -6.80
N ASN A 217 2.34 14.86 -6.07
CA ASN A 217 2.78 16.18 -5.65
C ASN A 217 4.07 16.55 -6.39
N VAL A 218 4.17 17.78 -6.87
CA VAL A 218 5.38 18.29 -7.55
C VAL A 218 6.61 18.23 -6.63
N ASN A 219 6.39 18.46 -5.33
CA ASN A 219 7.42 18.41 -4.29
C ASN A 219 7.49 17.03 -3.61
N GLY A 220 7.02 15.98 -4.31
CA GLY A 220 6.97 14.63 -3.76
C GLY A 220 8.33 14.13 -3.30
N HIS A 221 8.43 13.77 -2.01
CA HIS A 221 9.66 13.31 -1.38
C HIS A 221 9.36 12.15 -0.43
N VAL A 222 10.29 11.22 -0.31
CA VAL A 222 10.20 10.08 0.60
C VAL A 222 11.45 10.02 1.45
N ILE A 223 11.28 9.89 2.76
CA ILE A 223 12.37 9.64 3.70
C ILE A 223 12.20 8.24 4.27
N MET A 224 13.23 7.42 4.10
CA MET A 224 13.32 6.10 4.70
C MET A 224 14.29 6.17 5.88
N TYR A 225 13.80 6.00 7.10
CA TYR A 225 14.67 5.90 8.27
C TYR A 225 15.16 4.47 8.43
N ALA A 226 16.46 4.29 8.23
CA ALA A 226 17.11 2.98 8.23
C ALA A 226 18.60 3.11 8.55
N ASP A 227 19.14 2.16 9.30
CA ASP A 227 20.58 2.07 9.54
C ASP A 227 21.32 1.23 8.50
N ARG A 228 20.56 0.44 7.72
CA ARG A 228 21.10 -0.36 6.60
C ARG A 228 20.09 -0.41 5.46
N VAL A 229 20.59 -0.52 4.23
CA VAL A 229 19.75 -0.75 3.06
C VAL A 229 19.50 -2.25 2.91
N THR A 230 18.23 -2.65 2.94
CA THR A 230 17.83 -4.05 2.70
C THR A 230 17.61 -4.30 1.20
N GLY A 231 17.57 -5.59 0.81
CA GLY A 231 17.28 -5.93 -0.59
C GLY A 231 15.92 -5.43 -1.08
N SER A 232 14.90 -5.41 -0.20
CA SER A 232 13.58 -4.88 -0.53
C SER A 232 13.59 -3.36 -0.69
N MET A 233 14.34 -2.63 0.14
CA MET A 233 14.55 -1.19 -0.01
C MET A 233 15.24 -0.89 -1.35
N GLN A 234 16.34 -1.60 -1.66
CA GLN A 234 17.10 -1.36 -2.88
C GLN A 234 16.21 -1.56 -4.12
N ARG A 235 15.46 -2.67 -4.19
CA ARG A 235 14.53 -2.90 -5.32
C ARG A 235 13.47 -1.82 -5.45
N ALA A 236 12.94 -1.32 -4.34
CA ALA A 236 11.93 -0.26 -4.35
C ALA A 236 12.53 1.08 -4.82
N ILE A 237 13.76 1.39 -4.42
CA ILE A 237 14.51 2.58 -4.85
C ILE A 237 14.80 2.48 -6.34
N ASP A 238 15.43 1.39 -6.79
CA ASP A 238 15.81 1.19 -8.18
C ASP A 238 14.61 1.31 -9.13
N GLU A 239 13.47 0.72 -8.76
CA GLU A 239 12.25 0.80 -9.57
C GLU A 239 11.67 2.22 -9.59
N THR A 240 11.71 2.94 -8.48
CA THR A 240 11.23 4.32 -8.41
C THR A 240 12.12 5.24 -9.26
N ASP A 241 13.44 5.07 -9.17
CA ASP A 241 14.41 5.84 -9.95
C ASP A 241 14.30 5.53 -11.45
N ARG A 242 14.08 4.26 -11.82
CA ARG A 242 13.80 3.85 -13.19
C ARG A 242 12.58 4.58 -13.76
N ARG A 243 11.48 4.58 -13.03
CA ARG A 243 10.23 5.27 -13.44
C ARG A 243 10.43 6.77 -13.55
N ARG A 244 11.15 7.34 -12.60
CA ARG A 244 11.49 8.76 -12.57
C ARG A 244 12.29 9.15 -13.81
N ALA A 245 13.35 8.41 -14.17
CA ALA A 245 14.19 8.66 -15.32
C ALA A 245 13.41 8.57 -16.65
N VAL A 246 12.50 7.59 -16.79
CA VAL A 246 11.62 7.47 -17.96
C VAL A 246 10.73 8.70 -18.10
N GLN A 247 10.14 9.17 -17.00
CA GLN A 247 9.28 10.36 -17.02
C GLN A 247 10.06 11.65 -17.29
N GLU A 248 11.27 11.80 -16.72
CA GLU A 248 12.15 12.95 -16.99
C GLU A 248 12.56 13.04 -18.47
N THR A 249 12.79 11.89 -19.09
CA THR A 249 13.14 11.84 -20.52
C THR A 249 11.94 12.21 -21.41
N TYR A 250 10.72 11.96 -20.94
CA TYR A 250 9.50 12.29 -21.69
C TYR A 250 9.12 13.78 -21.56
N ASN A 251 9.39 14.42 -20.42
CA ASN A 251 9.02 15.82 -20.14
C ASN A 251 9.89 16.81 -20.93
#